data_6535fcdd74bd2e77d22ae5391516e4a9
#
_entry.id   6535fcdd74bd2e77d22ae5391516e4a9
#
_cell.length_a   1.000
_cell.length_b   1.000
_cell.length_c   1.000
_cell.angle_alpha   90.00
_cell.angle_beta   90.00
_cell.angle_gamma   90.00
#
_symmetry.space_group_name_H-M   'P 1'
#
loop_
_entity.id
_entity.type
_entity.pdbx_description
1 polymer ?
#
loop_
_entity_poly.entity_id
_entity_poly.type
_entity_poly.pdbx_seq_one_letter_code
_entity_poly.pdbx_strand_id
1 'polypeptide(L)'
;MSEQMKTPRKWTKVLLIVSLALNACFIGLIIGVKLTQDGMRPQRAPSAQGSLYLRALSHEDRRALGKSMRSYHTREMRQMDRAGYESALVLLRATPFDPEALEDLMEYQTEASEERLEYAREALIAHLAAMSDTERAEFADALEHALKRGPKRKKQP
;
A
#
# COMPACT_ATOMS: atom_id res chain seq x y z
N MET A 1 -17.40 -65.61 -14.31
CA MET A 1 -15.94 -65.40 -14.33
C MET A 1 -15.72 -63.89 -14.36
N SER A 2 -15.41 -63.31 -13.21
CA SER A 2 -15.21 -61.87 -13.07
C SER A 2 -13.73 -61.60 -12.93
N GLU A 3 -13.11 -61.09 -14.01
CA GLU A 3 -11.71 -60.65 -13.98
C GLU A 3 -11.61 -59.34 -13.20
N GLN A 4 -11.05 -59.44 -12.03
CA GLN A 4 -10.63 -58.24 -11.24
C GLN A 4 -9.35 -57.70 -11.90
N MET A 5 -9.49 -56.56 -12.60
CA MET A 5 -8.36 -55.76 -13.03
C MET A 5 -7.61 -55.22 -11.79
N LYS A 6 -6.48 -55.82 -11.46
CA LYS A 6 -5.52 -55.31 -10.48
C LYS A 6 -4.84 -54.06 -11.06
N THR A 7 -5.34 -52.90 -10.73
CA THR A 7 -4.62 -51.66 -11.00
C THR A 7 -3.28 -51.64 -10.27
N PRO A 8 -2.17 -51.32 -10.95
CA PRO A 8 -0.84 -51.45 -10.37
C PRO A 8 -0.65 -50.48 -9.21
N ARG A 9 -0.49 -51.03 -8.03
CA ARG A 9 -0.27 -50.31 -6.73
C ARG A 9 0.87 -49.27 -6.80
N LYS A 10 1.66 -49.26 -7.85
CA LYS A 10 2.73 -48.28 -8.11
C LYS A 10 2.16 -46.97 -8.68
N TRP A 11 1.17 -47.02 -9.54
CA TRP A 11 0.52 -45.85 -10.13
C TRP A 11 -0.25 -45.02 -9.12
N THR A 12 -0.96 -45.69 -8.23
CA THR A 12 -1.66 -44.98 -7.11
C THR A 12 -0.69 -44.25 -6.18
N LYS A 13 0.48 -44.85 -5.89
CA LYS A 13 1.53 -44.20 -5.12
C LYS A 13 2.11 -42.99 -5.82
N VAL A 14 2.37 -43.06 -7.12
CA VAL A 14 2.87 -41.94 -7.94
C VAL A 14 1.83 -40.81 -7.99
N LEU A 15 0.55 -41.12 -8.18
CA LEU A 15 -0.53 -40.17 -8.24
C LEU A 15 -0.72 -39.46 -6.88
N LEU A 16 -0.55 -40.18 -5.80
CA LEU A 16 -0.63 -39.63 -4.42
C LEU A 16 0.55 -38.72 -4.10
N ILE A 17 1.76 -39.08 -4.56
CA ILE A 17 2.95 -38.22 -4.39
C ILE A 17 2.83 -36.93 -5.23
N VAL A 18 2.36 -37.03 -6.47
CA VAL A 18 2.14 -35.85 -7.33
C VAL A 18 1.07 -34.94 -6.74
N SER A 19 -0.03 -35.49 -6.24
CA SER A 19 -1.09 -34.71 -5.57
C SER A 19 -0.57 -34.03 -4.30
N LEU A 20 0.24 -34.71 -3.49
CA LEU A 20 0.83 -34.16 -2.28
C LEU A 20 1.85 -33.03 -2.60
N ALA A 21 2.67 -33.23 -3.64
CA ALA A 21 3.61 -32.22 -4.11
C ALA A 21 2.89 -30.97 -4.64
N LEU A 22 1.78 -31.14 -5.37
CA LEU A 22 0.96 -30.05 -5.86
C LEU A 22 0.33 -29.26 -4.70
N ASN A 23 -0.21 -29.95 -3.70
CA ASN A 23 -0.75 -29.30 -2.49
C ASN A 23 0.33 -28.57 -1.70
N ALA A 24 1.53 -29.14 -1.55
CA ALA A 24 2.65 -28.49 -0.90
C ALA A 24 3.11 -27.22 -1.64
N CYS A 25 3.12 -27.25 -2.99
CA CYS A 25 3.38 -26.08 -3.83
C CYS A 25 2.31 -24.98 -3.62
N PHE A 26 1.02 -25.33 -3.58
CA PHE A 26 -0.06 -24.36 -3.31
C PHE A 26 0.06 -23.76 -1.91
N ILE A 27 0.34 -24.56 -0.89
CA ILE A 27 0.55 -24.10 0.48
C ILE A 27 1.80 -23.20 0.54
N GLY A 28 2.89 -23.59 -0.11
CA GLY A 28 4.12 -22.80 -0.21
C GLY A 28 3.89 -21.46 -0.92
N LEU A 29 3.07 -21.43 -1.97
CA LEU A 29 2.70 -20.22 -2.69
C LEU A 29 1.86 -19.26 -1.81
N ILE A 30 0.87 -19.81 -1.08
CA ILE A 30 0.02 -19.02 -0.17
C ILE A 30 0.84 -18.47 1.01
N ILE A 31 1.73 -19.27 1.58
CA ILE A 31 2.63 -18.83 2.66
C ILE A 31 3.66 -17.83 2.11
N GLY A 32 4.24 -18.07 0.95
CA GLY A 32 5.17 -17.17 0.28
C GLY A 32 4.54 -15.81 -0.01
N VAL A 33 3.31 -15.80 -0.55
CA VAL A 33 2.55 -14.56 -0.79
C VAL A 33 2.22 -13.84 0.52
N LYS A 34 1.82 -14.55 1.59
CA LYS A 34 1.58 -13.91 2.90
C LYS A 34 2.85 -13.36 3.53
N LEU A 35 3.96 -14.10 3.51
CA LEU A 35 5.24 -13.62 4.02
C LEU A 35 5.79 -12.44 3.20
N THR A 36 5.51 -12.39 1.89
CA THR A 36 5.88 -11.27 1.04
C THR A 36 4.93 -10.08 1.22
N GLN A 37 3.63 -10.32 1.49
CA GLN A 37 2.65 -9.27 1.77
C GLN A 37 2.81 -8.64 3.15
N ASP A 38 3.30 -9.36 4.17
CA ASP A 38 3.70 -8.74 5.45
C ASP A 38 4.96 -7.86 5.29
N GLY A 39 5.76 -8.08 4.25
CA GLY A 39 6.83 -7.18 3.80
C GLY A 39 6.36 -6.05 2.88
N MET A 40 5.32 -6.26 2.11
CA MET A 40 4.60 -5.32 1.27
C MET A 40 3.25 -4.99 1.91
N ARG A 41 3.24 -4.39 3.07
CA ARG A 41 2.17 -3.41 3.30
C ARG A 41 2.35 -2.40 2.18
N PRO A 42 1.33 -2.08 1.37
CA PRO A 42 1.37 -0.88 0.58
C PRO A 42 1.47 0.23 1.62
N GLN A 43 2.69 0.58 1.97
CA GLN A 43 2.96 1.90 2.48
C GLN A 43 2.36 2.75 1.37
N ARG A 44 1.19 3.36 1.63
CA ARG A 44 0.79 4.58 0.94
C ARG A 44 2.02 5.44 1.02
N ALA A 45 2.86 5.32 0.01
CA ALA A 45 4.03 6.13 -0.09
C ALA A 45 3.47 7.55 -0.27
N PRO A 46 3.58 8.43 0.73
CA PRO A 46 3.70 9.83 0.38
C PRO A 46 4.80 9.80 -0.67
N SER A 47 4.60 10.47 -1.81
CA SER A 47 5.59 10.49 -2.89
C SER A 47 6.96 10.51 -2.22
N ALA A 48 7.92 9.72 -2.69
CA ALA A 48 9.19 9.51 -1.97
C ALA A 48 9.81 10.85 -1.55
N GLN A 49 9.52 11.91 -2.30
CA GLN A 49 9.84 13.31 -2.03
C GLN A 49 9.10 13.86 -0.80
N GLY A 50 7.77 13.71 -0.69
CA GLY A 50 7.01 14.20 0.47
C GLY A 50 7.42 13.54 1.78
N SER A 51 7.86 12.27 1.74
CA SER A 51 8.34 11.55 2.92
C SER A 51 9.64 12.10 3.50
N LEU A 52 10.51 12.67 2.67
CA LEU A 52 11.77 13.29 3.11
C LEU A 52 11.51 14.59 3.89
N TYR A 53 10.65 15.45 3.38
CA TYR A 53 10.26 16.68 4.09
C TYR A 53 9.64 16.37 5.46
N LEU A 54 8.70 15.41 5.52
CA LEU A 54 8.10 15.00 6.77
C LEU A 54 9.10 14.40 7.77
N ARG A 55 10.16 13.74 7.29
CA ARG A 55 11.22 13.18 8.13
C ARG A 55 12.16 14.25 8.69
N ALA A 56 12.35 15.34 7.95
CA ALA A 56 13.17 16.48 8.36
C ALA A 56 12.49 17.37 9.42
N LEU A 57 11.15 17.36 9.48
CA LEU A 57 10.41 18.09 10.52
C LEU A 57 10.76 17.58 11.92
N SER A 58 10.78 18.48 12.90
CA SER A 58 10.85 18.13 14.32
C SER A 58 9.70 17.21 14.72
N HIS A 59 9.80 16.58 15.89
CA HIS A 59 8.71 15.70 16.37
C HIS A 59 7.43 16.50 16.63
N GLU A 60 7.57 17.74 17.13
CA GLU A 60 6.47 18.64 17.44
C GLU A 60 5.77 19.11 16.17
N ASP A 61 6.53 19.64 15.20
CA ASP A 61 6.01 20.10 13.91
C ASP A 61 5.30 18.97 13.14
N ARG A 62 5.90 17.78 13.13
CA ARG A 62 5.28 16.62 12.51
C ARG A 62 3.97 16.24 13.16
N ARG A 63 3.86 16.41 14.49
CA ARG A 63 2.63 16.17 15.25
C ARG A 63 1.58 17.22 14.95
N ALA A 64 1.96 18.49 14.87
CA ALA A 64 1.09 19.62 14.54
C ALA A 64 0.54 19.46 13.11
N LEU A 65 1.41 19.24 12.14
CA LEU A 65 1.01 19.00 10.75
C LEU A 65 0.13 17.73 10.63
N GLY A 66 0.47 16.67 11.33
CA GLY A 66 -0.33 15.44 11.35
C GLY A 66 -1.72 15.63 12.00
N LYS A 67 -1.88 16.58 12.94
CA LYS A 67 -3.19 16.95 13.48
C LYS A 67 -4.02 17.70 12.44
N SER A 68 -3.43 18.66 11.74
CA SER A 68 -4.08 19.39 10.64
C SER A 68 -4.53 18.43 9.53
N MET A 69 -3.66 17.51 9.12
CA MET A 69 -3.99 16.49 8.13
C MET A 69 -5.16 15.58 8.55
N ARG A 70 -5.21 15.21 9.83
CA ARG A 70 -6.32 14.39 10.36
C ARG A 70 -7.64 15.13 10.43
N SER A 71 -7.61 16.44 10.70
CA SER A 71 -8.83 17.26 10.71
C SER A 71 -9.39 17.47 9.29
N TYR A 72 -8.51 17.55 8.29
CA TYR A 72 -8.92 17.60 6.89
C TYR A 72 -9.48 16.25 6.40
N HIS A 73 -8.82 15.14 6.75
CA HIS A 73 -9.24 13.80 6.34
C HIS A 73 -10.38 13.30 7.24
N THR A 74 -11.59 13.77 6.96
CA THR A 74 -12.80 13.52 7.76
C THR A 74 -13.24 12.04 7.72
N ARG A 75 -14.22 11.73 8.56
CA ARG A 75 -14.82 10.38 8.57
C ARG A 75 -15.57 10.11 7.27
N GLU A 76 -16.21 11.14 6.74
CA GLU A 76 -16.96 11.10 5.47
C GLU A 76 -16.03 10.78 4.30
N MET A 77 -14.88 11.43 4.20
CA MET A 77 -13.88 11.14 3.15
C MET A 77 -13.39 9.70 3.21
N ARG A 78 -13.17 9.15 4.41
CA ARG A 78 -12.80 7.73 4.56
C ARG A 78 -13.91 6.77 4.13
N GLN A 79 -15.18 7.16 4.37
CA GLN A 79 -16.32 6.38 3.90
C GLN A 79 -16.43 6.42 2.37
N MET A 80 -16.21 7.59 1.75
CA MET A 80 -16.18 7.74 0.29
C MET A 80 -15.05 6.91 -0.35
N ASP A 81 -13.84 6.95 0.22
CA ASP A 81 -12.74 6.10 -0.25
C ASP A 81 -13.12 4.62 -0.21
N ARG A 82 -13.75 4.17 0.87
CA ARG A 82 -14.21 2.78 1.03
C ARG A 82 -15.29 2.43 0.02
N ALA A 83 -16.31 3.29 -0.13
CA ALA A 83 -17.39 3.10 -1.10
C ALA A 83 -16.84 3.00 -2.54
N GLY A 84 -15.82 3.79 -2.88
CA GLY A 84 -15.13 3.71 -4.16
C GLY A 84 -14.52 2.33 -4.42
N TYR A 85 -13.84 1.72 -3.43
CA TYR A 85 -13.34 0.35 -3.57
C TYR A 85 -14.46 -0.69 -3.65
N GLU A 86 -15.55 -0.51 -2.91
CA GLU A 86 -16.72 -1.40 -2.99
C GLU A 86 -17.35 -1.33 -4.39
N SER A 87 -17.46 -0.13 -4.97
CA SER A 87 -17.92 0.08 -6.36
C SER A 87 -16.99 -0.60 -7.37
N ALA A 88 -15.67 -0.48 -7.21
CA ALA A 88 -14.71 -1.17 -8.07
C ALA A 88 -14.90 -2.70 -8.03
N LEU A 89 -15.18 -3.27 -6.85
CA LEU A 89 -15.45 -4.71 -6.74
C LEU A 89 -16.74 -5.12 -7.48
N VAL A 90 -17.76 -4.26 -7.50
CA VAL A 90 -19.00 -4.51 -8.26
C VAL A 90 -18.71 -4.50 -9.76
N LEU A 91 -18.00 -3.47 -10.25
CA LEU A 91 -17.64 -3.36 -11.67
C LEU A 91 -16.78 -4.53 -12.14
N LEU A 92 -15.78 -4.94 -11.34
CA LEU A 92 -14.91 -6.06 -11.66
C LEU A 92 -15.63 -7.42 -11.70
N ARG A 93 -16.78 -7.56 -11.04
CA ARG A 93 -17.61 -8.78 -11.04
C ARG A 93 -18.74 -8.73 -12.04
N ALA A 94 -18.96 -7.60 -12.69
CA ALA A 94 -20.03 -7.44 -13.68
C ALA A 94 -19.80 -8.32 -14.91
N THR A 95 -20.89 -8.81 -15.47
CA THR A 95 -20.87 -9.57 -16.73
C THR A 95 -21.98 -9.02 -17.64
N PRO A 96 -21.62 -8.39 -18.77
CA PRO A 96 -20.27 -8.19 -19.29
C PRO A 96 -19.45 -7.20 -18.44
N PHE A 97 -18.11 -7.34 -18.47
CA PHE A 97 -17.21 -6.40 -17.83
C PHE A 97 -17.16 -5.10 -18.62
N ASP A 98 -17.29 -3.97 -17.93
CA ASP A 98 -17.23 -2.63 -18.50
C ASP A 98 -15.92 -1.95 -18.06
N PRO A 99 -14.92 -1.88 -18.95
CA PRO A 99 -13.64 -1.23 -18.63
C PRO A 99 -13.76 0.30 -18.52
N GLU A 100 -14.65 0.95 -19.29
CA GLU A 100 -14.81 2.41 -19.26
C GLU A 100 -15.36 2.86 -17.91
N ALA A 101 -16.39 2.18 -17.40
CA ALA A 101 -16.93 2.48 -16.07
C ALA A 101 -15.90 2.28 -14.94
N LEU A 102 -14.98 1.31 -15.09
CA LEU A 102 -13.89 1.14 -14.13
C LEU A 102 -12.83 2.25 -14.25
N GLU A 103 -12.52 2.68 -15.47
CA GLU A 103 -11.58 3.78 -15.74
C GLU A 103 -12.11 5.09 -15.14
N ASP A 104 -13.36 5.45 -15.39
CA ASP A 104 -14.02 6.63 -14.82
C ASP A 104 -13.95 6.64 -13.29
N LEU A 105 -14.21 5.48 -12.66
CA LEU A 105 -14.11 5.35 -11.20
C LEU A 105 -12.67 5.56 -10.71
N MET A 106 -11.68 5.03 -11.41
CA MET A 106 -10.26 5.19 -11.06
C MET A 106 -9.79 6.63 -11.26
N GLU A 107 -10.27 7.31 -12.30
CA GLU A 107 -10.00 8.74 -12.54
C GLU A 107 -10.55 9.59 -11.40
N TYR A 108 -11.81 9.41 -11.02
CA TYR A 108 -12.42 10.07 -9.87
C TYR A 108 -11.63 9.84 -8.56
N GLN A 109 -11.15 8.62 -8.32
CA GLN A 109 -10.32 8.31 -7.15
C GLN A 109 -8.96 9.01 -7.20
N THR A 110 -8.41 9.19 -8.41
CA THR A 110 -7.14 9.88 -8.63
C THR A 110 -7.28 11.36 -8.33
N GLU A 111 -8.30 12.02 -8.86
CA GLU A 111 -8.61 13.43 -8.58
C GLU A 111 -8.75 13.70 -7.07
N ALA A 112 -9.54 12.89 -6.37
CA ALA A 112 -9.69 12.99 -4.93
C ALA A 112 -8.38 12.76 -4.16
N SER A 113 -7.44 11.98 -4.72
CA SER A 113 -6.10 11.77 -4.16
C SER A 113 -5.19 12.97 -4.41
N GLU A 114 -5.29 13.59 -5.58
CA GLU A 114 -4.54 14.79 -5.94
C GLU A 114 -4.94 15.99 -5.08
N GLU A 115 -6.22 16.19 -4.84
CA GLU A 115 -6.73 17.23 -3.93
C GLU A 115 -6.15 17.07 -2.51
N ARG A 116 -6.06 15.85 -2.01
CA ARG A 116 -5.44 15.56 -0.70
C ARG A 116 -3.94 15.86 -0.68
N LEU A 117 -3.24 15.57 -1.78
CA LEU A 117 -1.80 15.87 -1.89
C LEU A 117 -1.58 17.38 -1.97
N GLU A 118 -2.44 18.10 -2.67
CA GLU A 118 -2.40 19.56 -2.75
C GLU A 118 -2.56 20.19 -1.37
N TYR A 119 -3.61 19.80 -0.63
CA TYR A 119 -3.81 20.26 0.75
C TYR A 119 -2.60 19.96 1.65
N ALA A 120 -2.00 18.76 1.51
CA ALA A 120 -0.83 18.38 2.28
C ALA A 120 0.39 19.25 1.95
N ARG A 121 0.56 19.61 0.67
CA ARG A 121 1.60 20.51 0.19
C ARG A 121 1.40 21.91 0.75
N GLU A 122 0.19 22.46 0.65
CA GLU A 122 -0.15 23.79 1.16
C GLU A 122 0.06 23.88 2.67
N ALA A 123 -0.40 22.91 3.43
CA ALA A 123 -0.21 22.85 4.87
C ALA A 123 1.27 22.80 5.27
N LEU A 124 2.09 22.05 4.53
CA LEU A 124 3.54 22.04 4.74
C LEU A 124 4.18 23.38 4.42
N ILE A 125 3.85 24.00 3.32
CA ILE A 125 4.39 25.32 2.92
C ILE A 125 3.98 26.40 3.94
N ALA A 126 2.72 26.41 4.36
CA ALA A 126 2.24 27.35 5.39
C ALA A 126 3.00 27.17 6.72
N HIS A 127 3.26 25.92 7.11
CA HIS A 127 4.03 25.62 8.31
C HIS A 127 5.49 26.12 8.21
N LEU A 128 6.16 25.88 7.09
CA LEU A 128 7.51 26.35 6.84
C LEU A 128 7.61 27.87 6.73
N ALA A 129 6.58 28.52 6.19
CA ALA A 129 6.52 29.97 6.12
C ALA A 129 6.34 30.65 7.50
N ALA A 130 5.74 29.94 8.45
CA ALA A 130 5.56 30.43 9.83
C ALA A 130 6.82 30.25 10.70
N MET A 131 7.82 29.47 10.25
CA MET A 131 9.09 29.29 10.95
C MET A 131 9.94 30.56 10.94
N SER A 132 10.67 30.80 12.03
CA SER A 132 11.77 31.75 12.05
C SER A 132 12.89 31.33 11.10
N ASP A 133 13.80 32.25 10.79
CA ASP A 133 14.97 31.95 9.94
C ASP A 133 15.86 30.87 10.55
N THR A 134 16.00 30.85 11.89
CA THR A 134 16.78 29.83 12.61
C THR A 134 16.13 28.44 12.49
N GLU A 135 14.83 28.35 12.78
CA GLU A 135 14.08 27.08 12.67
C GLU A 135 14.11 26.54 11.23
N ARG A 136 14.01 27.43 10.25
CA ARG A 136 14.09 27.07 8.84
C ARG A 136 15.47 26.56 8.43
N ALA A 137 16.53 27.13 8.98
CA ALA A 137 17.89 26.65 8.79
C ALA A 137 18.08 25.27 9.42
N GLU A 138 17.61 25.05 10.65
CA GLU A 138 17.64 23.73 11.31
C GLU A 138 16.86 22.66 10.53
N PHE A 139 15.71 23.04 9.99
CA PHE A 139 14.93 22.16 9.10
C PHE A 139 15.72 21.80 7.84
N ALA A 140 16.41 22.76 7.20
CA ALA A 140 17.23 22.53 6.02
C ALA A 140 18.38 21.56 6.33
N ASP A 141 19.06 21.72 7.46
CA ASP A 141 20.13 20.81 7.92
C ASP A 141 19.58 19.40 8.18
N ALA A 142 18.40 19.29 8.81
CA ALA A 142 17.74 18.01 9.04
C ALA A 142 17.33 17.32 7.72
N LEU A 143 16.91 18.09 6.73
CA LEU A 143 16.58 17.58 5.39
C LEU A 143 17.84 17.07 4.68
N GLU A 144 18.94 17.82 4.74
CA GLU A 144 20.23 17.38 4.20
C GLU A 144 20.70 16.06 4.85
N HIS A 145 20.58 15.97 6.16
CA HIS A 145 20.88 14.71 6.88
C HIS A 145 19.95 13.55 6.48
N ALA A 146 18.66 13.83 6.24
CA ALA A 146 17.72 12.82 5.79
C ALA A 146 18.05 12.31 4.38
N LEU A 147 18.51 13.20 3.49
CA LEU A 147 18.98 12.85 2.15
C LEU A 147 20.23 11.96 2.19
N LYS A 148 21.24 12.34 3.00
CA LYS A 148 22.50 11.57 3.13
C LYS A 148 22.28 10.16 3.73
N ARG A 149 21.30 9.97 4.62
CA ARG A 149 21.03 8.67 5.26
C ARG A 149 20.29 7.67 4.35
N GLY A 150 19.67 8.12 3.28
CA GLY A 150 18.85 7.25 2.43
C GLY A 150 17.67 6.57 3.16
N PRO A 151 16.88 5.74 2.47
CA PRO A 151 15.86 4.95 3.11
C PRO A 151 16.51 3.93 4.05
N LYS A 152 16.08 3.87 5.33
CA LYS A 152 16.54 2.85 6.28
C LYS A 152 16.26 1.47 5.69
N ARG A 153 17.29 0.78 5.19
CA ARG A 153 17.20 -0.66 4.92
C ARG A 153 16.82 -1.34 6.25
N LYS A 154 15.61 -1.88 6.34
CA LYS A 154 15.30 -2.80 7.42
C LYS A 154 16.31 -3.93 7.33
N LYS A 155 17.17 -4.09 8.37
CA LYS A 155 17.91 -5.34 8.55
C LYS A 155 16.83 -6.42 8.64
N GLN A 156 16.78 -7.30 7.64
CA GLN A 156 16.06 -8.55 7.77
C GLN A 156 16.78 -9.38 8.85
N PRO A 157 16.00 -10.03 9.73
CA PRO A 157 16.55 -11.00 10.67
C PRO A 157 17.12 -12.20 9.95
#